data_63e3e90fdb9ac55b8d274222f830eb23
#
_entry.id   63e3e90fdb9ac55b8d274222f830eb23
#
_cell.length_a   1.000
_cell.length_b   1.000
_cell.length_c   1.000
_cell.angle_alpha   90.00
_cell.angle_beta   90.00
_cell.angle_gamma   90.00
#
_symmetry.space_group_name_H-M   'P 1'
#
loop_
_entity.id
_entity.type
_entity.pdbx_description
1 polymer ?
#
loop_
_entity_poly.entity_id
_entity_poly.type
_entity_poly.pdbx_seq_one_letter_code
_entity_poly.pdbx_strand_id
1 'polypeptide(L)'
;NMVFIAAGMGGGTGTGASHVIARAARELNILTVGVTTLPFSYEGPKRMRRALEGLEELKKHLDTVIVVPNQNLFKIANEATGFEESFTLSNDVLKHGVQSVTDLMVRPGMINLDFADVETVMSSMGKAMMGTGEADGENRAMVATEMALNNPLIDEYSLQGAKGLLVNITGGSDIKLFEVDQAVNKIRAEVDPEAELIFGAIKDEAMNGKM
;
A
#
# COMPACT_ATOMS: atom_id res chain seq x y z
N ASN A 1 1.17 11.54 15.25
CA ASN A 1 1.02 12.54 14.20
C ASN A 1 1.70 12.06 12.94
N MET A 2 0.92 11.95 11.88
CA MET A 2 1.31 11.34 10.61
C MET A 2 0.74 12.16 9.46
N VAL A 3 1.48 12.28 8.38
CA VAL A 3 1.02 12.91 7.14
C VAL A 3 1.23 11.97 5.96
N PHE A 4 0.23 11.86 5.11
CA PHE A 4 0.32 11.19 3.84
C PHE A 4 0.44 12.21 2.71
N ILE A 5 1.37 11.95 1.79
CA ILE A 5 1.51 12.73 0.58
C ILE A 5 1.21 11.79 -0.59
N ALA A 6 0.04 11.96 -1.20
CA ALA A 6 -0.40 11.16 -2.33
C ALA A 6 -0.26 11.98 -3.62
N ALA A 7 0.51 11.50 -4.58
CA ALA A 7 0.73 12.22 -5.83
C ALA A 7 1.07 11.29 -7.00
N GLY A 8 0.57 11.65 -8.18
CA GLY A 8 1.08 11.13 -9.44
C GLY A 8 2.33 11.92 -9.84
N MET A 9 3.44 11.22 -10.05
CA MET A 9 4.71 11.84 -10.44
C MET A 9 4.79 12.04 -11.96
N GLY A 10 5.54 13.06 -12.38
CA GLY A 10 5.76 13.39 -13.79
C GLY A 10 5.02 14.64 -14.28
N GLY A 11 3.99 15.07 -13.57
CA GLY A 11 3.32 16.35 -13.80
C GLY A 11 4.03 17.52 -13.13
N GLY A 12 3.41 18.69 -13.13
CA GLY A 12 3.95 19.88 -12.50
C GLY A 12 3.77 19.92 -10.99
N THR A 13 2.54 19.79 -10.54
CA THR A 13 2.17 19.98 -9.13
C THR A 13 2.71 18.89 -8.22
N GLY A 14 2.39 17.63 -8.51
CA GLY A 14 2.84 16.50 -7.68
C GLY A 14 4.36 16.40 -7.62
N THR A 15 5.02 16.48 -8.75
CA THR A 15 6.48 16.40 -8.84
C THR A 15 7.18 17.57 -8.16
N GLY A 16 6.66 18.78 -8.31
CA GLY A 16 7.30 20.01 -7.84
C GLY A 16 7.00 20.39 -6.39
N ALA A 17 5.81 20.05 -5.88
CA ALA A 17 5.36 20.48 -4.56
C ALA A 17 5.54 19.42 -3.47
N SER A 18 5.46 18.13 -3.81
CA SER A 18 5.42 17.05 -2.82
C SER A 18 6.64 17.04 -1.91
N HIS A 19 7.85 17.20 -2.45
CA HIS A 19 9.09 17.19 -1.66
C HIS A 19 9.19 18.41 -0.72
N VAL A 20 8.63 19.54 -1.08
CA VAL A 20 8.59 20.74 -0.24
C VAL A 20 7.71 20.52 0.98
N ILE A 21 6.53 19.93 0.77
CA ILE A 21 5.59 19.58 1.85
C ILE A 21 6.20 18.50 2.75
N ALA A 22 6.82 17.49 2.16
CA ALA A 22 7.48 16.41 2.90
C ALA A 22 8.58 16.94 3.80
N ARG A 23 9.43 17.83 3.28
CA ARG A 23 10.49 18.46 4.06
C ARG A 23 9.93 19.22 5.27
N ALA A 24 8.89 20.04 5.05
CA ALA A 24 8.25 20.78 6.13
C ALA A 24 7.67 19.86 7.21
N ALA A 25 7.03 18.76 6.82
CA ALA A 25 6.50 17.76 7.76
C ALA A 25 7.62 17.09 8.58
N ARG A 26 8.73 16.73 7.93
CA ARG A 26 9.89 16.14 8.60
C ARG A 26 10.56 17.11 9.57
N GLU A 27 10.67 18.37 9.24
CA GLU A 27 11.19 19.41 10.13
C GLU A 27 10.34 19.56 11.39
N LEU A 28 9.05 19.22 11.33
CA LEU A 28 8.13 19.20 12.46
C LEU A 28 8.10 17.85 13.20
N ASN A 29 8.99 16.93 12.87
CA ASN A 29 9.05 15.57 13.42
C ASN A 29 7.73 14.78 13.24
N ILE A 30 7.06 14.97 12.11
CA ILE A 30 5.84 14.24 11.75
C ILE A 30 6.24 13.04 10.91
N LEU A 31 5.70 11.85 11.22
CA LEU A 31 5.87 10.66 10.38
C LEU A 31 5.30 10.95 8.99
N THR A 32 6.15 10.90 7.98
CA THR A 32 5.82 11.34 6.61
C THR A 32 5.87 10.15 5.67
N VAL A 33 4.72 9.81 5.11
CA VAL A 33 4.53 8.67 4.20
C VAL A 33 4.10 9.16 2.83
N GLY A 34 4.84 8.79 1.79
CA GLY A 34 4.47 9.06 0.41
C GLY A 34 3.73 7.87 -0.22
N VAL A 35 2.72 8.16 -1.01
CA VAL A 35 2.04 7.19 -1.87
C VAL A 35 2.04 7.77 -3.27
N THR A 36 2.85 7.22 -4.15
CA THR A 36 3.11 7.81 -5.47
C THR A 36 2.92 6.81 -6.59
N THR A 37 2.52 7.33 -7.75
CA THR A 37 2.50 6.56 -8.99
C THR A 37 3.54 7.08 -9.96
N LEU A 38 4.12 6.18 -10.77
CA LEU A 38 4.95 6.50 -11.92
C LEU A 38 4.11 6.45 -13.19
N PRO A 39 4.41 7.30 -14.20
CA PRO A 39 3.62 7.37 -15.42
C PRO A 39 3.55 6.05 -16.19
N PHE A 40 2.49 5.88 -16.97
CA PHE A 40 2.42 4.85 -18.00
C PHE A 40 3.47 5.09 -19.10
N SER A 41 3.90 4.03 -19.77
CA SER A 41 4.87 4.13 -20.87
C SER A 41 4.37 5.01 -22.02
N TYR A 42 3.06 5.03 -22.30
CA TYR A 42 2.49 5.86 -23.35
C TYR A 42 2.53 7.37 -23.05
N GLU A 43 2.75 7.76 -21.77
CA GLU A 43 2.91 9.17 -21.42
C GLU A 43 4.27 9.75 -21.83
N GLY A 44 5.19 8.89 -22.23
CA GLY A 44 6.44 9.22 -22.87
C GLY A 44 7.65 9.33 -21.92
N PRO A 45 8.86 9.21 -22.49
CA PRO A 45 10.09 9.13 -21.71
C PRO A 45 10.46 10.43 -20.98
N LYS A 46 10.05 11.58 -21.47
CA LYS A 46 10.28 12.87 -20.79
C LYS A 46 9.51 12.94 -19.47
N ARG A 47 8.25 12.47 -19.49
CA ARG A 47 7.40 12.46 -18.31
C ARG A 47 7.94 11.47 -17.27
N MET A 48 8.37 10.29 -17.71
CA MET A 48 8.99 9.31 -16.84
C MET A 48 10.28 9.83 -16.21
N ARG A 49 11.15 10.49 -16.96
CA ARG A 49 12.38 11.08 -16.43
C ARG A 49 12.08 12.09 -15.34
N ARG A 50 11.15 13.01 -15.60
CA ARG A 50 10.70 14.02 -14.64
C ARG A 50 10.12 13.36 -13.38
N ALA A 51 9.34 12.29 -13.56
CA ALA A 51 8.77 11.53 -12.45
C ALA A 51 9.86 10.91 -11.57
N LEU A 52 10.86 10.27 -12.16
CA LEU A 52 11.96 9.63 -11.43
C LEU A 52 12.83 10.65 -10.70
N GLU A 53 13.13 11.78 -11.32
CA GLU A 53 13.88 12.88 -10.69
C GLU A 53 13.11 13.45 -9.49
N GLY A 54 11.81 13.67 -9.65
CA GLY A 54 10.94 14.15 -8.57
C GLY A 54 10.79 13.14 -7.44
N LEU A 55 10.71 11.85 -7.76
CA LEU A 55 10.64 10.78 -6.77
C LEU A 55 11.93 10.69 -5.95
N GLU A 56 13.10 10.79 -6.58
CA GLU A 56 14.38 10.79 -5.87
C GLU A 56 14.50 11.99 -4.91
N GLU A 57 14.02 13.15 -5.32
CA GLU A 57 13.99 14.32 -4.44
C GLU A 57 13.00 14.12 -3.27
N LEU A 58 11.81 13.58 -3.55
CA LEU A 58 10.80 13.31 -2.55
C LEU A 58 11.27 12.30 -1.50
N LYS A 59 11.93 11.22 -1.92
CA LYS A 59 12.46 10.16 -1.03
C LYS A 59 13.38 10.69 0.06
N LYS A 60 14.12 11.75 -0.20
CA LYS A 60 15.02 12.37 0.78
C LYS A 60 14.29 12.90 2.02
N HIS A 61 12.99 13.15 1.90
CA HIS A 61 12.15 13.79 2.91
C HIS A 61 11.03 12.89 3.41
N LEU A 62 11.03 11.61 3.08
CA LEU A 62 10.03 10.64 3.50
C LEU A 62 10.61 9.60 4.45
N ASP A 63 9.80 9.14 5.40
CA ASP A 63 10.10 7.94 6.19
C ASP A 63 9.86 6.68 5.37
N THR A 64 8.74 6.63 4.69
CA THR A 64 8.34 5.52 3.82
C THR A 64 7.69 6.07 2.55
N VAL A 65 7.98 5.44 1.43
CA VAL A 65 7.31 5.73 0.16
C VAL A 65 6.80 4.45 -0.48
N ILE A 66 5.50 4.43 -0.76
CA ILE A 66 4.86 3.40 -1.59
C ILE A 66 4.90 3.90 -3.03
N VAL A 67 5.62 3.17 -3.88
CA VAL A 67 5.77 3.51 -5.30
C VAL A 67 5.02 2.50 -6.14
N VAL A 68 4.05 2.96 -6.90
CA VAL A 68 3.28 2.14 -7.82
C VAL A 68 3.57 2.56 -9.25
N PRO A 69 4.33 1.78 -10.01
CA PRO A 69 4.47 2.03 -11.45
C PRO A 69 3.12 1.77 -12.14
N ASN A 70 2.54 2.79 -12.77
CA ASN A 70 1.26 2.63 -13.47
C ASN A 70 1.32 1.53 -14.53
N GLN A 71 2.49 1.30 -15.12
CA GLN A 71 2.68 0.21 -16.08
C GLN A 71 2.34 -1.17 -15.51
N ASN A 72 2.50 -1.38 -14.21
CA ASN A 72 2.13 -2.64 -13.55
C ASN A 72 0.61 -2.86 -13.51
N LEU A 73 -0.18 -1.81 -13.65
CA LEU A 73 -1.65 -1.92 -13.72
C LEU A 73 -2.13 -2.69 -14.96
N PHE A 74 -1.32 -2.76 -16.03
CA PHE A 74 -1.61 -3.62 -17.18
C PHE A 74 -1.72 -5.10 -16.82
N LYS A 75 -1.12 -5.53 -15.72
CA LYS A 75 -1.20 -6.91 -15.24
C LYS A 75 -2.56 -7.25 -14.61
N ILE A 76 -3.29 -6.24 -14.15
CA ILE A 76 -4.63 -6.38 -13.55
C ILE A 76 -5.73 -5.81 -14.45
N ALA A 77 -5.39 -4.99 -15.43
CA ALA A 77 -6.30 -4.53 -16.47
C ALA A 77 -6.50 -5.62 -17.55
N ASN A 78 -7.59 -5.55 -18.27
CA ASN A 78 -7.85 -6.40 -19.43
C ASN A 78 -7.82 -5.57 -20.73
N GLU A 79 -7.88 -6.23 -21.87
CA GLU A 79 -7.84 -5.57 -23.20
C GLU A 79 -9.03 -4.62 -23.43
N ALA A 80 -10.13 -4.79 -22.70
CA ALA A 80 -11.31 -3.93 -22.77
C ALA A 80 -11.22 -2.69 -21.86
N THR A 81 -10.19 -2.60 -21.00
CA THR A 81 -10.00 -1.47 -20.10
C THR A 81 -9.77 -0.18 -20.88
N GLY A 82 -10.66 0.80 -20.71
CA GLY A 82 -10.61 2.08 -21.41
C GLY A 82 -9.45 2.96 -20.97
N PHE A 83 -9.09 3.93 -21.81
CA PHE A 83 -7.99 4.87 -21.53
C PHE A 83 -8.26 5.69 -20.25
N GLU A 84 -9.46 6.23 -20.07
CA GLU A 84 -9.82 6.95 -18.85
C GLU A 84 -9.88 6.05 -17.62
N GLU A 85 -10.31 4.81 -17.80
CA GLU A 85 -10.36 3.81 -16.72
C GLU A 85 -8.96 3.49 -16.18
N SER A 86 -7.91 3.55 -17.00
CA SER A 86 -6.54 3.34 -16.55
C SER A 86 -6.10 4.36 -15.50
N PHE A 87 -6.51 5.62 -15.64
CA PHE A 87 -6.24 6.66 -14.64
C PHE A 87 -7.09 6.49 -13.39
N THR A 88 -8.32 6.00 -13.54
CA THR A 88 -9.17 5.64 -12.39
C THR A 88 -8.53 4.53 -11.57
N LEU A 89 -8.02 3.48 -12.21
CA LEU A 89 -7.28 2.41 -11.54
C LEU A 89 -6.06 2.94 -10.78
N SER A 90 -5.31 3.85 -11.38
CA SER A 90 -4.17 4.50 -10.73
C SER A 90 -4.59 5.29 -9.49
N ASN A 91 -5.66 6.06 -9.58
CA ASN A 91 -6.21 6.81 -8.46
C ASN A 91 -6.72 5.89 -7.33
N ASP A 92 -7.38 4.79 -7.69
CA ASP A 92 -7.88 3.82 -6.73
C ASP A 92 -6.73 3.14 -5.97
N VAL A 93 -5.63 2.86 -6.62
CA VAL A 93 -4.43 2.33 -5.97
C VAL A 93 -3.87 3.32 -4.96
N LEU A 94 -3.76 4.61 -5.30
CA LEU A 94 -3.34 5.65 -4.37
C LEU A 94 -4.28 5.73 -3.17
N LYS A 95 -5.58 5.72 -3.42
CA LYS A 95 -6.61 5.73 -2.37
C LYS A 95 -6.48 4.53 -1.44
N HIS A 96 -6.36 3.33 -1.98
CA HIS A 96 -6.20 2.10 -1.20
C HIS A 96 -4.90 2.11 -0.40
N GLY A 97 -3.82 2.66 -0.94
CA GLY A 97 -2.55 2.82 -0.23
C GLY A 97 -2.68 3.66 1.04
N VAL A 98 -3.42 4.75 0.98
CA VAL A 98 -3.71 5.60 2.15
C VAL A 98 -4.69 4.91 3.10
N GLN A 99 -5.80 4.39 2.59
CA GLN A 99 -6.85 3.77 3.39
C GLN A 99 -6.37 2.53 4.13
N SER A 100 -5.55 1.70 3.52
CA SER A 100 -5.04 0.47 4.16
C SER A 100 -4.28 0.74 5.46
N VAL A 101 -3.62 1.87 5.56
CA VAL A 101 -2.91 2.28 6.77
C VAL A 101 -3.83 3.03 7.74
N THR A 102 -4.58 4.00 7.24
CA THR A 102 -5.43 4.83 8.11
C THR A 102 -6.58 4.06 8.74
N ASP A 103 -7.17 3.12 8.03
CA ASP A 103 -8.27 2.30 8.53
C ASP A 103 -7.85 1.45 9.74
N LEU A 104 -6.61 0.98 9.79
CA LEU A 104 -6.06 0.25 10.93
C LEU A 104 -6.04 1.06 12.23
N MET A 105 -5.94 2.38 12.13
CA MET A 105 -5.85 3.28 13.27
C MET A 105 -7.20 3.92 13.65
N VAL A 106 -8.07 4.18 12.66
CA VAL A 106 -9.26 5.01 12.89
C VAL A 106 -10.57 4.25 12.81
N ARG A 107 -10.63 3.13 12.10
CA ARG A 107 -11.85 2.31 12.02
C ARG A 107 -11.96 1.37 13.22
N PRO A 108 -13.16 1.21 13.79
CA PRO A 108 -13.39 0.22 14.83
C PRO A 108 -13.07 -1.17 14.32
N GLY A 109 -12.23 -1.89 15.02
CA GLY A 109 -11.81 -3.22 14.62
C GLY A 109 -11.79 -4.20 15.77
N MET A 110 -11.63 -5.47 15.45
CA MET A 110 -11.44 -6.53 16.44
C MET A 110 -10.02 -6.48 17.02
N ILE A 111 -9.07 -6.07 16.21
CA ILE A 111 -7.68 -5.80 16.61
C ILE A 111 -7.31 -4.45 16.01
N ASN A 112 -7.16 -3.45 16.87
CA ASN A 112 -6.78 -2.11 16.47
C ASN A 112 -5.27 -1.91 16.65
N LEU A 113 -4.68 -1.14 15.74
CA LEU A 113 -3.31 -0.66 15.89
C LEU A 113 -3.32 0.77 16.41
N ASP A 114 -2.40 1.09 17.30
CA ASP A 114 -2.16 2.46 17.68
C ASP A 114 -1.10 3.11 16.74
N PHE A 115 -0.93 4.41 16.90
CA PHE A 115 0.05 5.15 16.10
C PHE A 115 1.48 4.63 16.30
N ALA A 116 1.83 4.21 17.51
CA ALA A 116 3.16 3.71 17.83
C ALA A 116 3.50 2.42 17.06
N ASP A 117 2.52 1.52 16.89
CA ASP A 117 2.69 0.30 16.11
C ASP A 117 2.98 0.62 14.63
N VAL A 118 2.21 1.53 14.05
CA VAL A 118 2.41 1.97 12.66
C VAL A 118 3.75 2.69 12.49
N GLU A 119 4.11 3.55 13.43
CA GLU A 119 5.38 4.27 13.42
C GLU A 119 6.57 3.30 13.47
N THR A 120 6.49 2.24 14.27
CA THR A 120 7.53 1.22 14.36
C THR A 120 7.85 0.58 13.02
N VAL A 121 6.81 0.26 12.23
CA VAL A 121 6.98 -0.37 10.92
C VAL A 121 7.39 0.65 9.84
N MET A 122 6.88 1.87 9.89
CA MET A 122 7.01 2.82 8.79
C MET A 122 8.13 3.86 8.97
N SER A 123 8.68 4.00 10.16
CA SER A 123 9.72 5.01 10.40
C SER A 123 11.03 4.63 9.70
N SER A 124 11.50 5.49 8.80
CA SER A 124 12.77 5.32 8.06
C SER A 124 12.91 4.01 7.28
N MET A 125 11.80 3.44 6.81
CA MET A 125 11.80 2.16 6.08
C MET A 125 12.15 2.29 4.59
N GLY A 126 12.08 3.48 4.02
CA GLY A 126 12.37 3.71 2.60
C GLY A 126 11.26 3.22 1.67
N LYS A 127 11.62 2.51 0.60
CA LYS A 127 10.66 2.04 -0.38
C LYS A 127 9.76 0.93 0.20
N ALA A 128 8.46 1.11 0.05
CA ALA A 128 7.45 0.13 0.41
C ALA A 128 6.60 -0.27 -0.81
N MET A 129 5.96 -1.41 -0.69
CA MET A 129 5.02 -1.92 -1.68
C MET A 129 3.72 -2.31 -1.00
N MET A 130 2.65 -2.40 -1.78
CA MET A 130 1.35 -2.83 -1.29
C MET A 130 0.77 -3.91 -2.19
N GLY A 131 0.03 -4.81 -1.58
CA GLY A 131 -0.78 -5.79 -2.28
C GLY A 131 -2.11 -5.95 -1.58
N THR A 132 -3.15 -6.23 -2.33
CA THR A 132 -4.49 -6.47 -1.82
C THR A 132 -5.07 -7.75 -2.40
N GLY A 133 -5.94 -8.40 -1.63
CA GLY A 133 -6.68 -9.57 -2.08
C GLY A 133 -8.04 -9.61 -1.42
N GLU A 134 -9.04 -10.02 -2.15
CA GLU A 134 -10.40 -10.21 -1.66
C GLU A 134 -10.93 -11.55 -2.16
N ALA A 135 -11.58 -12.30 -1.28
CA ALA A 135 -12.18 -13.58 -1.62
C ALA A 135 -13.42 -13.86 -0.77
N ASP A 136 -14.23 -14.76 -1.25
CA ASP A 136 -15.40 -15.29 -0.57
C ASP A 136 -15.35 -16.82 -0.46
N GLY A 137 -16.32 -17.42 0.23
CA GLY A 137 -16.44 -18.87 0.35
C GLY A 137 -15.60 -19.48 1.47
N GLU A 138 -15.51 -20.81 1.47
CA GLU A 138 -14.93 -21.56 2.57
C GLU A 138 -13.42 -21.38 2.74
N ASN A 139 -12.70 -21.11 1.66
CA ASN A 139 -11.24 -20.95 1.66
C ASN A 139 -10.81 -19.50 1.44
N ARG A 140 -11.67 -18.56 1.76
CA ARG A 140 -11.47 -17.13 1.48
C ARG A 140 -10.19 -16.56 2.09
N ALA A 141 -9.84 -16.96 3.31
CA ALA A 141 -8.63 -16.49 3.98
C ALA A 141 -7.35 -16.81 3.20
N MET A 142 -7.21 -18.06 2.75
CA MET A 142 -6.05 -18.48 1.95
C MET A 142 -6.04 -17.82 0.58
N VAL A 143 -7.19 -17.80 -0.09
CA VAL A 143 -7.31 -17.20 -1.43
C VAL A 143 -7.03 -15.71 -1.41
N ALA A 144 -7.64 -14.97 -0.49
CA ALA A 144 -7.38 -13.52 -0.37
C ALA A 144 -5.91 -13.23 -0.03
N THR A 145 -5.32 -14.01 0.87
CA THR A 145 -3.90 -13.86 1.25
C THR A 145 -2.98 -14.14 0.08
N GLU A 146 -3.21 -15.20 -0.68
CA GLU A 146 -2.42 -15.50 -1.87
C GLU A 146 -2.56 -14.41 -2.95
N MET A 147 -3.75 -13.89 -3.14
CA MET A 147 -3.97 -12.76 -4.04
C MET A 147 -3.19 -11.51 -3.61
N ALA A 148 -3.15 -11.21 -2.31
CA ALA A 148 -2.40 -10.07 -1.79
C ALA A 148 -0.88 -10.27 -1.98
N LEU A 149 -0.35 -11.44 -1.65
CA LEU A 149 1.08 -11.77 -1.76
C LEU A 149 1.56 -11.81 -3.22
N ASN A 150 0.71 -12.28 -4.14
CA ASN A 150 0.99 -12.36 -5.57
C ASN A 150 0.48 -11.15 -6.37
N ASN A 151 0.10 -10.08 -5.67
CA ASN A 151 -0.38 -8.88 -6.34
C ASN A 151 0.69 -8.32 -7.29
N PRO A 152 0.33 -7.97 -8.53
CA PRO A 152 1.29 -7.44 -9.53
C PRO A 152 2.00 -6.15 -9.12
N LEU A 153 1.50 -5.46 -8.10
CA LEU A 153 2.12 -4.26 -7.53
C LEU A 153 3.28 -4.59 -6.58
N ILE A 154 3.40 -5.86 -6.15
CA ILE A 154 4.51 -6.35 -5.33
C ILE A 154 5.54 -7.01 -6.24
N ASP A 155 6.79 -6.63 -6.06
CA ASP A 155 7.95 -7.28 -6.69
C ASP A 155 8.36 -8.49 -5.82
N GLU A 156 8.55 -9.66 -6.44
CA GLU A 156 8.91 -10.91 -5.75
C GLU A 156 10.16 -10.76 -4.87
N TYR A 157 11.15 -10.03 -5.34
CA TYR A 157 12.38 -9.81 -4.58
C TYR A 157 12.16 -8.95 -3.33
N SER A 158 11.18 -8.05 -3.37
CA SER A 158 10.90 -7.14 -2.26
C SER A 158 10.22 -7.83 -1.10
N LEU A 159 9.42 -8.87 -1.35
CA LEU A 159 8.72 -9.61 -0.29
C LEU A 159 9.70 -10.37 0.62
N GLN A 160 10.70 -11.03 0.05
CA GLN A 160 11.73 -11.74 0.80
C GLN A 160 12.69 -10.81 1.54
N GLY A 161 12.94 -9.63 0.99
CA GLY A 161 13.78 -8.59 1.59
C GLY A 161 13.06 -7.60 2.49
N ALA A 162 11.76 -7.80 2.72
CA ALA A 162 10.96 -6.90 3.56
C ALA A 162 11.43 -6.95 5.02
N LYS A 163 11.70 -5.77 5.58
CA LYS A 163 12.08 -5.62 6.99
C LYS A 163 10.88 -5.46 7.91
N GLY A 164 9.77 -4.98 7.37
CA GLY A 164 8.53 -4.80 8.09
C GLY A 164 7.32 -4.99 7.19
N LEU A 165 6.25 -5.51 7.77
CA LEU A 165 4.97 -5.68 7.11
C LEU A 165 3.86 -5.10 7.98
N LEU A 166 2.97 -4.38 7.33
CA LEU A 166 1.72 -3.93 7.91
C LEU A 166 0.58 -4.65 7.21
N VAL A 167 -0.18 -5.43 7.95
CA VAL A 167 -1.26 -6.28 7.41
C VAL A 167 -2.61 -5.77 7.90
N ASN A 168 -3.50 -5.49 6.96
CA ASN A 168 -4.88 -5.16 7.22
C ASN A 168 -5.77 -6.33 6.82
N ILE A 169 -6.48 -6.90 7.78
CA ILE A 169 -7.48 -7.95 7.56
C ILE A 169 -8.85 -7.33 7.79
N THR A 170 -9.68 -7.33 6.75
CA THR A 170 -11.04 -6.76 6.82
C THR A 170 -12.06 -7.84 6.51
N GLY A 171 -13.07 -7.95 7.36
CA GLY A 171 -14.16 -8.91 7.17
C GLY A 171 -15.43 -8.43 7.85
N GLY A 172 -16.53 -9.11 7.60
CA GLY A 172 -17.80 -8.88 8.28
C GLY A 172 -17.86 -9.54 9.66
N SER A 173 -19.06 -9.57 10.23
CA SER A 173 -19.31 -10.24 11.53
C SER A 173 -19.04 -11.74 11.50
N ASP A 174 -18.97 -12.35 10.31
CA ASP A 174 -18.77 -13.76 10.08
C ASP A 174 -17.31 -14.19 10.01
N ILE A 175 -16.36 -13.26 10.15
CA ILE A 175 -14.92 -13.58 10.17
C ILE A 175 -14.58 -14.45 11.40
N LYS A 176 -13.78 -15.50 11.18
CA LYS A 176 -13.40 -16.45 12.21
C LYS A 176 -11.96 -16.26 12.65
N LEU A 177 -11.68 -16.54 13.92
CA LEU A 177 -10.31 -16.52 14.45
C LEU A 177 -9.36 -17.39 13.63
N PHE A 178 -9.81 -18.56 13.22
CA PHE A 178 -9.03 -19.47 12.39
C PHE A 178 -8.63 -18.87 11.04
N GLU A 179 -9.51 -18.09 10.43
CA GLU A 179 -9.22 -17.39 9.16
C GLU A 179 -8.13 -16.33 9.32
N VAL A 180 -8.17 -15.56 10.40
CA VAL A 180 -7.14 -14.58 10.74
C VAL A 180 -5.80 -15.29 10.96
N ASP A 181 -5.80 -16.36 11.72
CA ASP A 181 -4.59 -17.16 11.97
C ASP A 181 -3.99 -17.75 10.70
N GLN A 182 -4.82 -18.30 9.81
CA GLN A 182 -4.38 -18.81 8.51
C GLN A 182 -3.72 -17.73 7.66
N ALA A 183 -4.33 -16.54 7.56
CA ALA A 183 -3.80 -15.44 6.79
C ALA A 183 -2.44 -14.97 7.32
N VAL A 184 -2.34 -14.74 8.61
CA VAL A 184 -1.09 -14.28 9.24
C VAL A 184 0.02 -15.32 9.12
N ASN A 185 -0.27 -16.59 9.34
CA ASN A 185 0.72 -17.66 9.22
C ASN A 185 1.19 -17.85 7.77
N LYS A 186 0.29 -17.74 6.80
CA LYS A 186 0.66 -17.78 5.38
C LYS A 186 1.62 -16.65 5.02
N ILE A 187 1.36 -15.43 5.48
CA ILE A 187 2.24 -14.29 5.24
C ILE A 187 3.60 -14.49 5.90
N ARG A 188 3.63 -14.95 7.16
CA ARG A 188 4.89 -15.23 7.88
C ARG A 188 5.77 -16.26 7.19
N ALA A 189 5.16 -17.25 6.52
CA ALA A 189 5.89 -18.28 5.79
C ALA A 189 6.58 -17.76 4.52
N GLU A 190 6.10 -16.66 3.96
CA GLU A 190 6.61 -16.07 2.70
C GLU A 190 7.63 -14.94 2.91
N VAL A 191 7.82 -14.48 4.15
CA VAL A 191 8.69 -13.36 4.46
C VAL A 191 9.86 -13.80 5.33
N ASP A 192 10.87 -12.92 5.47
CA ASP A 192 11.99 -13.15 6.36
C ASP A 192 11.51 -13.35 7.80
N PRO A 193 11.98 -14.40 8.52
CA PRO A 193 11.61 -14.61 9.92
C PRO A 193 11.92 -13.43 10.86
N GLU A 194 12.91 -12.62 10.51
CA GLU A 194 13.30 -11.44 11.27
C GLU A 194 12.46 -10.20 10.92
N ALA A 195 11.57 -10.29 9.94
CA ALA A 195 10.71 -9.17 9.57
C ALA A 195 9.71 -8.85 10.67
N GLU A 196 9.57 -7.56 10.97
CA GLU A 196 8.53 -7.04 11.87
C GLU A 196 7.17 -7.19 11.18
N LEU A 197 6.27 -7.99 11.73
CA LEU A 197 4.93 -8.16 11.20
C LEU A 197 3.92 -7.67 12.22
N ILE A 198 3.17 -6.63 11.84
CA ILE A 198 2.10 -6.05 12.63
C ILE A 198 0.80 -6.17 11.85
N PHE A 199 -0.25 -6.65 12.48
CA PHE A 199 -1.55 -6.79 11.83
C PHE A 199 -2.69 -6.19 12.65
N GLY A 200 -3.70 -5.68 11.95
CA GLY A 200 -4.97 -5.26 12.51
C GLY A 200 -6.11 -5.98 11.80
N ALA A 201 -7.22 -6.16 12.50
CA ALA A 201 -8.42 -6.77 11.97
C ALA A 201 -9.60 -5.80 12.11
N ILE A 202 -10.17 -5.42 10.99
CA ILE A 202 -11.24 -4.43 10.87
C ILE A 202 -12.55 -5.15 10.58
N LYS A 203 -13.60 -4.69 11.24
CA LYS A 203 -14.97 -5.13 10.97
C LYS A 203 -15.65 -4.17 10.00
N ASP A 204 -16.14 -4.70 8.89
CA ASP A 204 -16.96 -3.96 7.93
C ASP A 204 -18.13 -4.85 7.50
N GLU A 205 -19.35 -4.44 7.84
CA GLU A 205 -20.56 -5.24 7.54
C GLU A 205 -20.80 -5.37 6.01
N ALA A 206 -20.26 -4.47 5.20
CA ALA A 206 -20.30 -4.61 3.74
C ALA A 206 -19.47 -5.81 3.24
N MET A 207 -18.55 -6.31 4.07
CA MET A 207 -17.68 -7.46 3.79
C MET A 207 -18.26 -8.79 4.31
N ASN A 208 -19.51 -8.84 4.74
CA ASN A 208 -20.13 -10.12 5.14
C ASN A 208 -20.06 -11.12 4.00
N GLY A 209 -19.56 -12.33 4.29
CA GLY A 209 -19.27 -13.38 3.32
C GLY A 209 -17.90 -13.27 2.64
N LYS A 210 -17.19 -12.16 2.83
CA LYS A 210 -15.89 -11.89 2.20
C LYS A 210 -14.79 -11.60 3.22
N MET A 211 -13.59 -11.67 2.74
CA MET A 211 -12.40 -11.28 3.48
C MET A 211 -11.42 -10.56 2.56
#